data_807a8e0782f75dfc127ccc48bdae906a
#
_entry.id   807a8e0782f75dfc127ccc48bdae906a
#
_cell.length_a   1.000
_cell.length_b   1.000
_cell.length_c   1.000
_cell.angle_alpha   90.00
_cell.angle_beta   90.00
_cell.angle_gamma   90.00
#
_symmetry.space_group_name_H-M   'P 1'
#
loop_
_entity.id
_entity.type
_entity.pdbx_description
1 polymer ?
#
loop_
_entity_poly.entity_id
_entity_poly.type
_entity_poly.pdbx_seq_one_letter_code
_entity_poly.pdbx_strand_id
1 'polypeptide(L)'
;MSMIDYKREPKSDIAFVDMKSFYASVECASRGLHPLKTSLCVMSRADNSNGLILASSPLFKEVFGKSNVGRAYDLPFDIHTRKFSYYNAKRQGLSTDPAYIRFIEEWARATVIVPPRMDLYIEKNIEIQHIFQQYGSIEDIMPYSIDEGFIDLTSSLNYFIPNQSISRKDKLDMLSARIQRDIYRKTGVYSTVGMSNANPLLAKLALDNEAKKTHNMRANWSYNDVTTKVWGISRLTDFWGIGAAIEKRLEKLGIYTIKELANYSPDLLKKEFGVYGVQLWYHANGVDESNVHVPYKPKSKGLGNSQVLPRDYVKQQEIELVLSEMAEQVAIRLRSIRKKTTTVSISIGYSRFEESTSFRGQMKIEPTNQTEELQKYVISLFRKKYNGGAVRSISVFYSSFVDENITMLSLFDDPEEILKKERLQTAIDAIRSQFGFTTLQKANSLTSASRSIARSKLVGGHSAGGLDGLK
;
A
#
# COMPACT_ATOMS: atom_id res chain seq x y z
N MET A 1 5.78 15.96 35.76
CA MET A 1 5.84 14.90 34.75
C MET A 1 7.19 14.23 34.83
N SER A 2 7.28 12.89 34.92
CA SER A 2 8.57 12.19 34.87
C SER A 2 9.18 12.40 33.49
N MET A 3 10.32 13.07 33.43
CA MET A 3 11.08 13.24 32.20
C MET A 3 11.53 11.84 31.75
N ILE A 4 11.31 11.49 30.47
CA ILE A 4 11.75 10.21 29.93
C ILE A 4 13.27 10.09 30.07
N ASP A 5 13.70 8.97 30.62
CA ASP A 5 15.13 8.65 30.77
C ASP A 5 15.61 7.86 29.54
N TYR A 6 16.08 8.56 28.50
CA TYR A 6 16.60 7.96 27.27
C TYR A 6 17.81 7.02 27.47
N LYS A 7 18.40 6.95 28.66
CA LYS A 7 19.45 5.97 28.93
C LYS A 7 18.89 4.55 29.04
N ARG A 8 17.62 4.44 29.40
CA ARG A 8 16.89 3.16 29.54
C ARG A 8 16.21 2.70 28.26
N GLU A 9 16.07 3.60 27.30
CA GLU A 9 15.40 3.31 26.05
C GLU A 9 16.28 2.49 25.09
N PRO A 10 15.67 1.70 24.17
CA PRO A 10 16.39 0.92 23.16
C PRO A 10 17.39 1.75 22.37
N LYS A 11 18.50 1.13 21.97
CA LYS A 11 19.53 1.75 21.12
C LYS A 11 19.95 0.78 20.03
N SER A 12 19.45 0.99 18.83
CA SER A 12 19.79 0.24 17.64
C SER A 12 20.19 1.18 16.52
N ASP A 13 21.13 0.76 15.67
CA ASP A 13 21.53 1.53 14.49
C ASP A 13 20.64 1.15 13.32
N ILE A 14 19.59 1.89 13.14
CA ILE A 14 18.53 1.63 12.15
C ILE A 14 18.72 2.51 10.93
N ALA A 15 18.67 1.91 9.75
CA ALA A 15 18.45 2.59 8.48
C ALA A 15 17.05 2.27 7.96
N PHE A 16 16.24 3.29 7.72
CA PHE A 16 14.98 3.19 7.01
C PHE A 16 15.15 3.71 5.58
N VAL A 17 15.03 2.81 4.62
CA VAL A 17 15.34 3.08 3.20
C VAL A 17 14.04 3.13 2.39
N ASP A 18 13.84 4.21 1.63
CA ASP A 18 12.66 4.48 0.78
C ASP A 18 13.13 4.75 -0.65
N MET A 19 12.56 4.06 -1.63
CA MET A 19 12.88 4.24 -3.04
C MET A 19 12.18 5.47 -3.60
N LYS A 20 12.95 6.44 -4.09
CA LYS A 20 12.41 7.71 -4.57
C LYS A 20 11.51 7.54 -5.78
N SER A 21 10.19 7.81 -5.61
CA SER A 21 9.18 7.66 -6.65
C SER A 21 9.23 6.29 -7.35
N PHE A 22 9.21 5.22 -6.59
CA PHE A 22 9.61 3.87 -6.97
C PHE A 22 9.12 3.43 -8.35
N TYR A 23 7.82 3.33 -8.59
CA TYR A 23 7.30 2.85 -9.88
C TYR A 23 7.76 3.72 -11.04
N ALA A 24 7.75 5.05 -10.87
CA ALA A 24 8.21 5.96 -11.92
C ALA A 24 9.73 5.83 -12.15
N SER A 25 10.51 5.62 -11.09
CA SER A 25 11.96 5.39 -11.21
C SER A 25 12.29 4.08 -11.90
N VAL A 26 11.58 2.99 -11.58
CA VAL A 26 11.71 1.69 -12.26
C VAL A 26 11.35 1.83 -13.75
N GLU A 27 10.27 2.55 -14.07
CA GLU A 27 9.87 2.80 -15.46
C GLU A 27 10.90 3.65 -16.23
N CYS A 28 11.52 4.63 -15.58
CA CYS A 28 12.62 5.39 -16.17
C CYS A 28 13.83 4.48 -16.42
N ALA A 29 14.31 3.79 -15.39
CA ALA A 29 15.48 2.93 -15.48
C ALA A 29 15.34 1.85 -16.56
N SER A 30 14.17 1.19 -16.64
CA SER A 30 13.89 0.15 -17.65
C SER A 30 13.87 0.67 -19.09
N ARG A 31 13.78 1.98 -19.29
CA ARG A 31 13.80 2.64 -20.62
C ARG A 31 15.09 3.41 -20.90
N GLY A 32 16.09 3.28 -20.04
CA GLY A 32 17.35 4.05 -20.16
C GLY A 32 17.17 5.55 -19.87
N LEU A 33 16.09 5.95 -19.20
CA LEU A 33 15.81 7.33 -18.85
C LEU A 33 16.30 7.64 -17.43
N HIS A 34 16.68 8.90 -17.17
CA HIS A 34 17.17 9.30 -15.85
C HIS A 34 16.00 9.59 -14.89
N PRO A 35 15.85 8.85 -13.75
CA PRO A 35 14.68 8.96 -12.87
C PRO A 35 14.42 10.35 -12.29
N LEU A 36 15.48 11.14 -12.02
CA LEU A 36 15.32 12.49 -11.45
C LEU A 36 15.15 13.59 -12.49
N LYS A 37 15.55 13.33 -13.76
CA LYS A 37 15.58 14.36 -14.83
C LYS A 37 14.52 14.14 -15.90
N THR A 38 13.74 13.06 -15.84
CA THR A 38 12.68 12.77 -16.79
C THR A 38 11.33 13.03 -16.16
N SER A 39 10.46 13.75 -16.87
CA SER A 39 9.05 13.85 -16.48
C SER A 39 8.31 12.60 -16.93
N LEU A 40 7.96 11.73 -15.96
CA LEU A 40 7.27 10.47 -16.21
C LEU A 40 6.16 10.24 -15.17
N CYS A 41 5.03 9.73 -15.66
CA CYS A 41 3.86 9.39 -14.87
C CYS A 41 3.44 7.95 -15.13
N VAL A 42 3.28 7.16 -14.08
CA VAL A 42 2.68 5.82 -14.12
C VAL A 42 1.21 5.94 -13.81
N MET A 43 0.37 5.60 -14.78
CA MET A 43 -1.08 5.81 -14.71
C MET A 43 -1.84 4.54 -15.04
N SER A 44 -2.68 4.07 -14.11
CA SER A 44 -3.64 3.02 -14.42
C SER A 44 -4.68 3.56 -15.41
N ARG A 45 -4.97 2.79 -16.47
CA ARG A 45 -5.83 3.24 -17.55
C ARG A 45 -5.33 4.55 -18.18
N ALA A 46 -4.10 4.53 -18.69
CA ALA A 46 -3.51 5.67 -19.40
C ALA A 46 -4.29 6.10 -20.65
N ASP A 47 -5.23 5.28 -21.07
CA ASP A 47 -6.19 5.51 -22.17
C ASP A 47 -7.45 6.29 -21.76
N ASN A 48 -7.59 6.65 -20.46
CA ASN A 48 -8.82 7.22 -19.92
C ASN A 48 -8.53 8.40 -18.98
N SER A 49 -9.24 9.51 -19.14
CA SER A 49 -9.17 10.69 -18.27
C SER A 49 -9.48 10.41 -16.78
N ASN A 50 -10.10 9.29 -16.46
CA ASN A 50 -10.33 8.83 -15.09
C ASN A 50 -9.16 7.97 -14.53
N GLY A 51 -8.07 7.82 -15.28
CA GLY A 51 -6.90 7.05 -14.86
C GLY A 51 -6.33 7.52 -13.53
N LEU A 52 -6.00 6.56 -12.65
CA LEU A 52 -5.35 6.85 -11.37
C LEU A 52 -3.85 6.99 -11.60
N ILE A 53 -3.27 8.09 -11.17
CA ILE A 53 -1.83 8.28 -11.11
C ILE A 53 -1.31 7.50 -9.90
N LEU A 54 -0.54 6.45 -10.16
CA LEU A 54 0.02 5.59 -9.11
C LEU A 54 1.35 6.13 -8.58
N ALA A 55 2.18 6.64 -9.49
CA ALA A 55 3.44 7.27 -9.17
C ALA A 55 3.84 8.25 -10.25
N SER A 56 4.65 9.22 -9.88
CA SER A 56 5.24 10.18 -10.81
C SER A 56 6.67 10.50 -10.39
N SER A 57 7.51 10.80 -11.39
CA SER A 57 8.91 11.16 -11.17
C SER A 57 9.05 12.49 -10.41
N PRO A 58 10.20 12.76 -9.78
CA PRO A 58 10.42 14.02 -9.09
C PRO A 58 10.22 15.24 -9.99
N LEU A 59 10.75 15.21 -11.20
CA LEU A 59 10.57 16.31 -12.16
C LEU A 59 9.11 16.52 -12.56
N PHE A 60 8.33 15.45 -12.74
CA PHE A 60 6.89 15.57 -12.98
C PHE A 60 6.18 16.28 -11.82
N LYS A 61 6.52 15.92 -10.59
CA LYS A 61 5.93 16.55 -9.39
C LYS A 61 6.26 18.04 -9.31
N GLU A 62 7.50 18.38 -9.62
CA GLU A 62 7.98 19.76 -9.64
C GLU A 62 7.25 20.60 -10.70
N VAL A 63 7.24 20.12 -11.94
CA VAL A 63 6.65 20.84 -13.08
C VAL A 63 5.13 21.04 -12.95
N PHE A 64 4.41 20.03 -12.50
CA PHE A 64 2.95 20.07 -12.44
C PHE A 64 2.38 20.31 -11.03
N GLY A 65 3.23 20.60 -10.06
CA GLY A 65 2.83 20.87 -8.67
C GLY A 65 2.10 19.68 -7.99
N LYS A 66 2.39 18.45 -8.40
CA LYS A 66 1.74 17.26 -7.87
C LYS A 66 2.63 16.54 -6.88
N SER A 67 2.25 16.52 -5.61
CA SER A 67 3.00 15.86 -4.56
C SER A 67 2.65 14.36 -4.38
N ASN A 68 1.42 13.96 -4.72
CA ASN A 68 0.90 12.64 -4.41
C ASN A 68 0.06 12.03 -5.54
N VAL A 69 -0.41 10.80 -5.30
CA VAL A 69 -1.39 10.10 -6.12
C VAL A 69 -2.60 10.98 -6.43
N GLY A 70 -3.00 11.03 -7.68
CA GLY A 70 -4.13 11.81 -8.16
C GLY A 70 -4.80 11.11 -9.34
N ARG A 71 -5.63 11.82 -10.04
CA ARG A 71 -6.26 11.30 -11.25
C ARG A 71 -5.84 12.12 -12.48
N ALA A 72 -6.03 11.54 -13.67
CA ALA A 72 -5.71 12.23 -14.92
C ALA A 72 -6.43 13.58 -15.04
N TYR A 73 -7.67 13.69 -14.59
CA TYR A 73 -8.42 14.95 -14.58
C TYR A 73 -7.94 15.98 -13.53
N ASP A 74 -6.97 15.61 -12.67
CA ASP A 74 -6.30 16.56 -11.79
C ASP A 74 -5.07 17.18 -12.44
N LEU A 75 -4.71 16.77 -13.66
CA LEU A 75 -3.61 17.38 -14.40
C LEU A 75 -4.06 18.67 -15.09
N PRO A 76 -3.18 19.68 -15.22
CA PRO A 76 -3.49 20.93 -15.92
C PRO A 76 -3.58 20.76 -17.45
N PHE A 77 -3.42 19.56 -17.96
CA PHE A 77 -3.47 19.25 -19.39
C PHE A 77 -4.29 17.98 -19.64
N ASP A 78 -4.76 17.84 -20.86
CA ASP A 78 -5.40 16.61 -21.33
C ASP A 78 -4.34 15.57 -21.71
N ILE A 79 -4.48 14.34 -21.21
CA ILE A 79 -3.47 13.27 -21.37
C ILE A 79 -3.31 12.76 -22.79
N HIS A 80 -4.32 12.95 -23.65
CA HIS A 80 -4.30 12.51 -25.05
C HIS A 80 -3.78 13.61 -25.98
N THR A 81 -4.40 14.78 -25.91
CA THR A 81 -4.08 15.91 -26.79
C THR A 81 -2.84 16.67 -26.35
N ARG A 82 -2.42 16.49 -25.10
CA ARG A 82 -1.30 17.21 -24.47
C ARG A 82 -1.51 18.73 -24.41
N LYS A 83 -2.73 19.19 -24.64
CA LYS A 83 -3.10 20.59 -24.59
C LYS A 83 -3.53 20.98 -23.18
N PHE A 84 -3.39 22.24 -22.86
CA PHE A 84 -3.82 22.81 -21.58
C PHE A 84 -5.33 22.62 -21.37
N SER A 85 -5.72 22.22 -20.17
CA SER A 85 -7.11 22.00 -19.78
C SER A 85 -7.62 23.17 -18.91
N TYR A 86 -8.30 24.12 -19.53
CA TYR A 86 -8.91 25.25 -18.81
C TYR A 86 -9.86 24.82 -17.71
N TYR A 87 -10.64 23.75 -17.92
CA TYR A 87 -11.55 23.20 -16.94
C TYR A 87 -10.82 22.69 -15.70
N ASN A 88 -9.77 21.91 -15.88
CA ASN A 88 -8.97 21.37 -14.78
C ASN A 88 -8.17 22.47 -14.05
N ALA A 89 -7.62 23.41 -14.80
CA ALA A 89 -6.88 24.54 -14.26
C ALA A 89 -7.75 25.44 -13.38
N LYS A 90 -8.96 25.81 -13.87
CA LYS A 90 -9.94 26.62 -13.11
C LYS A 90 -10.31 25.92 -11.79
N ARG A 91 -10.56 24.61 -11.84
CA ARG A 91 -10.93 23.82 -10.65
C ARG A 91 -9.82 23.81 -9.60
N GLN A 92 -8.56 23.92 -10.00
CA GLN A 92 -7.40 23.88 -9.13
C GLN A 92 -6.85 25.27 -8.79
N GLY A 93 -7.47 26.33 -9.29
CA GLY A 93 -6.99 27.71 -9.08
C GLY A 93 -5.65 28.00 -9.75
N LEU A 94 -5.32 27.29 -10.85
CA LEU A 94 -4.09 27.50 -11.58
C LEU A 94 -4.19 28.69 -12.52
N SER A 95 -3.03 29.30 -12.83
CA SER A 95 -2.94 30.42 -13.78
C SER A 95 -3.41 30.04 -15.18
N THR A 96 -4.04 30.99 -15.86
CA THR A 96 -4.39 30.92 -17.29
C THR A 96 -3.57 31.92 -18.14
N ASP A 97 -2.47 32.40 -17.59
CA ASP A 97 -1.53 33.24 -18.33
C ASP A 97 -0.97 32.51 -19.55
N PRO A 98 -0.86 33.17 -20.73
CA PRO A 98 -0.34 32.54 -21.94
C PRO A 98 1.06 31.93 -21.79
N ALA A 99 1.94 32.52 -20.95
CA ALA A 99 3.26 31.97 -20.69
C ALA A 99 3.17 30.66 -19.89
N TYR A 100 2.30 30.62 -18.88
CA TYR A 100 2.06 29.41 -18.09
C TYR A 100 1.42 28.31 -18.93
N ILE A 101 0.45 28.65 -19.80
CA ILE A 101 -0.18 27.67 -20.70
C ILE A 101 0.88 27.04 -21.63
N ARG A 102 1.73 27.86 -22.27
CA ARG A 102 2.83 27.36 -23.12
C ARG A 102 3.78 26.44 -22.35
N PHE A 103 4.18 26.83 -21.15
CA PHE A 103 5.02 26.02 -20.25
C PHE A 103 4.39 24.65 -19.97
N ILE A 104 3.10 24.62 -19.58
CA ILE A 104 2.38 23.36 -19.30
C ILE A 104 2.28 22.49 -20.54
N GLU A 105 1.95 23.04 -21.72
CA GLU A 105 1.84 22.26 -22.95
C GLU A 105 3.18 21.70 -23.43
N GLU A 106 4.25 22.47 -23.29
CA GLU A 106 5.60 22.00 -23.62
C GLU A 106 6.01 20.83 -22.76
N TRP A 107 5.85 20.95 -21.44
CA TRP A 107 6.13 19.85 -20.52
C TRP A 107 5.17 18.67 -20.67
N ALA A 108 3.90 18.91 -20.98
CA ALA A 108 2.94 17.85 -21.26
C ALA A 108 3.38 17.00 -22.47
N ARG A 109 3.89 17.62 -23.53
CA ARG A 109 4.45 16.91 -24.71
C ARG A 109 5.73 16.14 -24.38
N ALA A 110 6.59 16.66 -23.54
CA ALA A 110 7.82 16.03 -23.09
C ALA A 110 7.58 14.91 -22.04
N THR A 111 6.40 14.86 -21.43
CA THR A 111 6.09 13.90 -20.35
C THR A 111 5.75 12.52 -20.91
N VAL A 112 6.41 11.50 -20.36
CA VAL A 112 6.15 10.09 -20.65
C VAL A 112 5.03 9.60 -19.73
N ILE A 113 3.91 9.13 -20.29
CA ILE A 113 2.81 8.49 -19.53
C ILE A 113 2.79 7.01 -19.87
N VAL A 114 2.88 6.15 -18.86
CA VAL A 114 2.97 4.70 -19.03
C VAL A 114 1.97 3.97 -18.12
N PRO A 115 1.47 2.80 -18.55
CA PRO A 115 0.70 1.92 -17.68
C PRO A 115 1.61 1.28 -16.63
N PRO A 116 1.06 0.82 -15.47
CA PRO A 116 1.82 0.11 -14.47
C PRO A 116 2.22 -1.29 -14.94
N ARG A 117 3.39 -1.75 -14.49
CA ARG A 117 3.92 -3.11 -14.65
C ARG A 117 4.24 -3.70 -13.28
N MET A 118 3.20 -4.14 -12.55
CA MET A 118 3.35 -4.53 -11.15
C MET A 118 4.32 -5.69 -10.95
N ASP A 119 4.40 -6.64 -11.89
CA ASP A 119 5.35 -7.76 -11.83
C ASP A 119 6.80 -7.26 -11.87
N LEU A 120 7.10 -6.28 -12.73
CA LEU A 120 8.41 -5.64 -12.79
C LEU A 120 8.75 -4.92 -11.48
N TYR A 121 7.76 -4.28 -10.85
CA TYR A 121 8.01 -3.57 -9.58
C TYR A 121 8.27 -4.55 -8.44
N ILE A 122 7.57 -5.69 -8.40
CA ILE A 122 7.83 -6.77 -7.45
C ILE A 122 9.23 -7.37 -7.68
N GLU A 123 9.61 -7.64 -8.93
CA GLU A 123 10.94 -8.13 -9.27
C GLU A 123 12.03 -7.17 -8.77
N LYS A 124 11.88 -5.87 -9.03
CA LYS A 124 12.82 -4.85 -8.56
C LYS A 124 12.85 -4.71 -7.04
N ASN A 125 11.71 -4.87 -6.36
CA ASN A 125 11.69 -4.93 -4.90
C ASN A 125 12.51 -6.13 -4.39
N ILE A 126 12.32 -7.32 -4.95
CA ILE A 126 13.10 -8.53 -4.56
C ILE A 126 14.60 -8.29 -4.78
N GLU A 127 14.99 -7.69 -5.90
CA GLU A 127 16.39 -7.32 -6.17
C GLU A 127 16.95 -6.38 -5.09
N ILE A 128 16.16 -5.38 -4.66
CA ILE A 128 16.54 -4.45 -3.59
C ILE A 128 16.66 -5.17 -2.24
N GLN A 129 15.73 -6.08 -1.92
CA GLN A 129 15.82 -6.89 -0.70
C GLN A 129 17.11 -7.74 -0.67
N HIS A 130 17.52 -8.31 -1.80
CA HIS A 130 18.81 -9.01 -1.90
C HIS A 130 20.03 -8.07 -1.72
N ILE A 131 19.90 -6.79 -2.07
CA ILE A 131 20.95 -5.81 -1.76
C ILE A 131 21.02 -5.58 -0.25
N PHE A 132 19.89 -5.44 0.44
CA PHE A 132 19.85 -5.29 1.90
C PHE A 132 20.49 -6.46 2.62
N GLN A 133 20.28 -7.70 2.14
CA GLN A 133 20.89 -8.91 2.69
C GLN A 133 22.42 -8.96 2.59
N GLN A 134 23.03 -8.07 1.82
CA GLN A 134 24.50 -7.93 1.81
C GLN A 134 25.03 -7.13 3.00
N TYR A 135 24.14 -6.45 3.74
CA TYR A 135 24.46 -5.56 4.86
C TYR A 135 23.98 -6.06 6.22
N GLY A 136 23.02 -6.96 6.25
CA GLY A 136 22.48 -7.59 7.45
C GLY A 136 21.91 -8.96 7.14
N SER A 137 21.64 -9.76 8.16
CA SER A 137 20.93 -11.03 8.02
C SER A 137 19.47 -10.79 7.60
N ILE A 138 18.79 -11.83 7.18
CA ILE A 138 17.35 -11.73 6.84
C ILE A 138 16.50 -11.29 8.04
N GLU A 139 16.94 -11.60 9.24
CA GLU A 139 16.29 -11.23 10.50
C GLU A 139 16.48 -9.75 10.86
N ASP A 140 17.58 -9.13 10.36
CA ASP A 140 17.88 -7.71 10.52
C ASP A 140 17.09 -6.83 9.54
N ILE A 141 16.31 -7.43 8.62
CA ILE A 141 15.60 -6.71 7.56
C ILE A 141 14.10 -6.89 7.74
N MET A 142 13.39 -5.77 7.85
CA MET A 142 11.94 -5.74 7.89
C MET A 142 11.40 -4.98 6.67
N PRO A 143 10.95 -5.68 5.61
CA PRO A 143 10.21 -5.05 4.51
C PRO A 143 8.95 -4.37 5.08
N TYR A 144 8.81 -3.06 4.83
CA TYR A 144 7.69 -2.29 5.34
C TYR A 144 6.61 -2.09 4.28
N SER A 145 7.03 -1.80 3.05
CA SER A 145 6.16 -1.75 1.87
C SER A 145 6.92 -2.27 0.63
N ILE A 146 6.33 -2.08 -0.56
CA ILE A 146 6.98 -2.49 -1.81
C ILE A 146 8.22 -1.66 -2.16
N ASP A 147 8.37 -0.48 -1.58
CA ASP A 147 9.43 0.49 -1.88
C ASP A 147 10.19 0.98 -0.65
N GLU A 148 9.86 0.47 0.53
CA GLU A 148 10.54 0.88 1.77
C GLU A 148 10.73 -0.28 2.75
N GLY A 149 11.80 -0.19 3.53
CA GLY A 149 12.12 -1.19 4.54
C GLY A 149 13.11 -0.69 5.59
N PHE A 150 13.08 -1.33 6.76
CA PHE A 150 14.04 -1.13 7.83
C PHE A 150 15.18 -2.15 7.72
N ILE A 151 16.38 -1.70 8.07
CA ILE A 151 17.57 -2.54 8.25
C ILE A 151 18.16 -2.19 9.62
N ASP A 152 18.30 -3.17 10.49
CA ASP A 152 19.08 -3.03 11.71
C ASP A 152 20.54 -3.34 11.39
N LEU A 153 21.38 -2.32 11.46
CA LEU A 153 22.81 -2.39 11.17
C LEU A 153 23.67 -2.51 12.43
N THR A 154 23.05 -2.68 13.60
CA THR A 154 23.72 -2.66 14.91
C THR A 154 24.86 -3.69 14.97
N SER A 155 24.61 -4.91 14.52
CA SER A 155 25.57 -6.00 14.52
C SER A 155 26.64 -5.87 13.42
N SER A 156 26.25 -5.35 12.26
CA SER A 156 27.11 -5.31 11.05
C SER A 156 27.92 -4.03 10.93
N LEU A 157 27.60 -2.97 11.65
CA LEU A 157 28.20 -1.64 11.50
C LEU A 157 29.72 -1.65 11.66
N ASN A 158 30.24 -2.33 12.71
CA ASN A 158 31.67 -2.43 12.96
C ASN A 158 32.38 -3.41 12.02
N TYR A 159 31.67 -4.38 11.45
CA TYR A 159 32.20 -5.26 10.43
C TYR A 159 32.52 -4.50 9.14
N PHE A 160 31.59 -3.66 8.69
CA PHE A 160 31.79 -2.86 7.47
C PHE A 160 32.72 -1.66 7.67
N ILE A 161 32.73 -1.07 8.87
CA ILE A 161 33.54 0.11 9.21
C ILE A 161 34.24 -0.13 10.55
N PRO A 162 35.35 -0.88 10.55
CA PRO A 162 36.04 -1.30 11.77
C PRO A 162 36.79 -0.18 12.50
N ASN A 163 36.98 0.99 11.85
CA ASN A 163 37.71 2.10 12.45
C ASN A 163 36.98 2.64 13.70
N GLN A 164 37.59 2.49 14.87
CA GLN A 164 37.03 2.90 16.16
C GLN A 164 37.06 4.40 16.41
N SER A 165 37.86 5.16 15.67
CA SER A 165 37.90 6.63 15.79
C SER A 165 36.68 7.33 15.16
N ILE A 166 35.91 6.61 14.33
CA ILE A 166 34.70 7.14 13.70
C ILE A 166 33.52 6.92 14.64
N SER A 167 32.70 7.94 14.84
CA SER A 167 31.51 7.84 15.68
C SER A 167 30.48 6.84 15.08
N ARG A 168 29.67 6.20 15.94
CA ARG A 168 28.57 5.31 15.45
C ARG A 168 27.64 6.04 14.48
N LYS A 169 27.34 7.30 14.72
CA LYS A 169 26.52 8.14 13.86
C LYS A 169 27.12 8.29 12.47
N ASP A 170 28.42 8.56 12.38
CA ASP A 170 29.12 8.72 11.10
C ASP A 170 29.29 7.39 10.38
N LYS A 171 29.56 6.30 11.11
CA LYS A 171 29.57 4.95 10.53
C LYS A 171 28.22 4.61 9.87
N LEU A 172 27.13 4.91 10.55
CA LEU A 172 25.78 4.65 10.04
C LEU A 172 25.50 5.47 8.77
N ASP A 173 25.92 6.74 8.71
CA ASP A 173 25.81 7.55 7.49
C ASP A 173 26.67 7.01 6.34
N MET A 174 27.91 6.64 6.61
CA MET A 174 28.81 6.05 5.61
C MET A 174 28.26 4.74 5.04
N LEU A 175 27.73 3.86 5.89
CA LEU A 175 27.16 2.58 5.47
C LEU A 175 25.86 2.80 4.67
N SER A 176 25.02 3.72 5.10
CA SER A 176 23.81 4.12 4.37
C SER A 176 24.11 4.71 3.00
N ALA A 177 25.18 5.52 2.89
CA ALA A 177 25.67 6.01 1.60
C ALA A 177 26.13 4.88 0.66
N ARG A 178 26.72 3.82 1.22
CA ARG A 178 27.11 2.64 0.46
C ARG A 178 25.88 1.87 -0.03
N ILE A 179 24.89 1.65 0.83
CA ILE A 179 23.61 1.02 0.48
C ILE A 179 22.94 1.78 -0.66
N GLN A 180 22.80 3.11 -0.56
CA GLN A 180 22.21 3.95 -1.63
C GLN A 180 22.94 3.77 -2.97
N ARG A 181 24.27 3.74 -2.94
CA ARG A 181 25.11 3.58 -4.13
C ARG A 181 24.90 2.22 -4.77
N ASP A 182 24.83 1.16 -3.98
CA ASP A 182 24.65 -0.20 -4.49
C ASP A 182 23.23 -0.42 -5.05
N ILE A 183 22.21 0.16 -4.42
CA ILE A 183 20.86 0.19 -4.98
C ILE A 183 20.88 0.87 -6.36
N TYR A 184 21.45 2.09 -6.44
CA TYR A 184 21.49 2.83 -7.71
C TYR A 184 22.27 2.10 -8.79
N ARG A 185 23.44 1.52 -8.45
CA ARG A 185 24.29 0.80 -9.42
C ARG A 185 23.60 -0.43 -10.00
N LYS A 186 22.86 -1.17 -9.18
CA LYS A 186 22.19 -2.41 -9.59
C LYS A 186 20.84 -2.16 -10.25
N THR A 187 20.06 -1.21 -9.77
CA THR A 187 18.66 -1.03 -10.19
C THR A 187 18.40 0.25 -10.98
N GLY A 188 19.32 1.22 -10.97
CA GLY A 188 19.10 2.56 -11.50
C GLY A 188 18.14 3.42 -10.68
N VAL A 189 17.68 2.94 -9.51
CA VAL A 189 16.72 3.64 -8.65
C VAL A 189 17.45 4.41 -7.55
N TYR A 190 17.07 5.66 -7.34
CA TYR A 190 17.54 6.45 -6.19
C TYR A 190 16.77 6.10 -4.93
N SER A 191 17.45 6.12 -3.78
CA SER A 191 16.84 5.92 -2.48
C SER A 191 17.10 7.08 -1.54
N THR A 192 16.18 7.28 -0.61
CA THR A 192 16.28 8.21 0.52
C THR A 192 16.46 7.38 1.78
N VAL A 193 17.33 7.79 2.71
CA VAL A 193 17.58 7.04 3.93
C VAL A 193 17.43 7.92 5.16
N GLY A 194 16.50 7.54 6.02
CA GLY A 194 16.43 8.03 7.39
C GLY A 194 17.18 7.10 8.33
N MET A 195 17.97 7.64 9.18
CA MET A 195 18.81 6.88 10.10
C MET A 195 18.53 7.25 11.56
N SER A 196 18.77 6.30 12.44
CA SER A 196 18.77 6.56 13.87
C SER A 196 19.70 5.58 14.57
N ASN A 197 20.43 6.05 15.57
CA ASN A 197 21.13 5.20 16.53
C ASN A 197 20.32 5.06 17.83
N ALA A 198 19.01 5.14 17.73
CA ALA A 198 18.05 5.00 18.81
C ALA A 198 17.00 3.91 18.51
N ASN A 199 16.06 4.19 17.60
CA ASN A 199 14.94 3.29 17.30
C ASN A 199 14.38 3.49 15.88
N PRO A 200 13.52 2.57 15.38
CA PRO A 200 12.90 2.65 14.06
C PRO A 200 12.07 3.90 13.82
N LEU A 201 11.35 4.40 14.83
CA LEU A 201 10.51 5.59 14.70
C LEU A 201 11.34 6.82 14.32
N LEU A 202 12.46 7.06 15.02
CA LEU A 202 13.32 8.21 14.74
C LEU A 202 13.98 8.12 13.35
N ALA A 203 14.31 6.91 12.89
CA ALA A 203 14.78 6.69 11.53
C ALA A 203 13.70 7.05 10.50
N LYS A 204 12.44 6.63 10.71
CA LYS A 204 11.30 6.97 9.85
C LYS A 204 11.02 8.47 9.84
N LEU A 205 11.01 9.13 11.00
CA LEU A 205 10.79 10.57 11.11
C LEU A 205 11.91 11.38 10.45
N ALA A 206 13.17 10.94 10.59
CA ALA A 206 14.32 11.55 9.93
C ALA A 206 14.18 11.47 8.40
N LEU A 207 13.70 10.34 7.86
CA LEU A 207 13.45 10.18 6.44
C LEU A 207 12.38 11.16 5.96
N ASP A 208 11.22 11.15 6.60
CA ASP A 208 10.06 11.89 6.11
C ASP A 208 10.22 13.41 6.25
N ASN A 209 10.87 13.88 7.33
CA ASN A 209 10.93 15.29 7.65
C ASN A 209 12.22 16.00 7.21
N GLU A 210 13.34 15.27 7.07
CA GLU A 210 14.64 15.88 6.72
C GLU A 210 15.27 15.24 5.48
N ALA A 211 15.49 13.92 5.43
CA ALA A 211 16.25 13.26 4.37
C ALA A 211 15.71 13.54 2.95
N LYS A 212 14.37 13.56 2.79
CA LYS A 212 13.72 13.86 1.51
C LYS A 212 14.03 15.27 0.96
N LYS A 213 14.52 16.18 1.82
CA LYS A 213 14.83 17.59 1.49
C LYS A 213 16.33 17.83 1.34
N THR A 214 17.18 16.90 1.77
CA THR A 214 18.65 17.04 1.67
C THR A 214 19.17 16.59 0.32
N HIS A 215 20.26 17.20 -0.15
CA HIS A 215 20.88 16.86 -1.43
C HIS A 215 21.39 15.41 -1.49
N ASN A 216 21.97 14.93 -0.38
CA ASN A 216 22.45 13.55 -0.27
C ASN A 216 21.37 12.53 0.04
N MET A 217 20.11 12.98 0.20
CA MET A 217 18.94 12.14 0.52
C MET A 217 19.12 11.30 1.80
N ARG A 218 19.82 11.86 2.81
CA ARG A 218 20.05 11.19 4.10
C ARG A 218 19.85 12.16 5.26
N ALA A 219 19.36 11.64 6.38
CA ALA A 219 19.29 12.34 7.66
C ALA A 219 19.41 11.34 8.80
N ASN A 220 19.99 11.79 9.92
CA ASN A 220 20.20 10.95 11.11
C ASN A 220 19.69 11.69 12.35
N TRP A 221 18.68 11.08 13.02
CA TRP A 221 18.09 11.59 14.25
C TRP A 221 18.35 10.63 15.41
N SER A 222 18.63 11.19 16.58
CA SER A 222 18.87 10.48 17.83
C SER A 222 17.92 10.99 18.91
N TYR A 223 18.00 10.40 20.12
CA TYR A 223 17.25 10.94 21.28
C TYR A 223 17.60 12.38 21.59
N ASN A 224 18.82 12.82 21.29
CA ASN A 224 19.25 14.22 21.50
C ASN A 224 18.53 15.20 20.56
N ASP A 225 18.00 14.70 19.45
CA ASP A 225 17.31 15.51 18.45
C ASP A 225 15.80 15.67 18.74
N VAL A 226 15.26 14.98 19.75
CA VAL A 226 13.81 14.94 20.03
C VAL A 226 13.25 16.35 20.27
N THR A 227 13.86 17.11 21.17
CA THR A 227 13.37 18.43 21.54
C THR A 227 13.52 19.49 20.44
N THR A 228 14.45 19.30 19.53
CA THR A 228 14.72 20.26 18.43
C THR A 228 14.08 19.84 17.12
N LYS A 229 14.17 18.56 16.75
CA LYS A 229 13.71 18.09 15.45
C LYS A 229 12.33 17.43 15.52
N VAL A 230 12.07 16.52 16.47
CA VAL A 230 10.76 15.87 16.59
C VAL A 230 9.68 16.87 16.97
N TRP A 231 9.94 17.68 18.01
CA TRP A 231 8.99 18.73 18.43
C TRP A 231 8.92 19.90 17.46
N GLY A 232 9.91 20.04 16.56
CA GLY A 232 9.96 21.03 15.48
C GLY A 232 9.20 20.63 14.22
N ILE A 233 8.59 19.44 14.16
CA ILE A 233 7.73 19.02 13.03
C ILE A 233 6.54 19.98 12.94
N SER A 234 6.37 20.63 11.78
CA SER A 234 5.51 21.80 11.64
C SER A 234 4.02 21.47 11.72
N ARG A 235 3.61 20.30 11.19
CA ARG A 235 2.21 19.89 11.11
C ARG A 235 2.05 18.55 11.81
N LEU A 236 0.94 18.37 12.52
CA LEU A 236 0.61 17.09 13.14
C LEU A 236 0.59 15.93 12.13
N THR A 237 0.07 16.20 10.93
CA THR A 237 -0.01 15.19 9.85
C THR A 237 1.33 14.84 9.19
N ASP A 238 2.40 15.60 9.44
CA ASP A 238 3.75 15.25 8.98
C ASP A 238 4.45 14.30 9.98
N PHE A 239 3.78 14.03 11.12
CA PHE A 239 4.23 13.06 12.09
C PHE A 239 3.66 11.68 11.78
N TRP A 240 4.54 10.68 11.68
CA TRP A 240 4.14 9.33 11.36
C TRP A 240 3.12 8.77 12.36
N GLY A 241 1.99 8.26 11.83
CA GLY A 241 0.87 7.78 12.64
C GLY A 241 -0.26 8.78 12.82
N ILE A 242 -0.08 10.06 12.50
CA ILE A 242 -1.14 11.08 12.60
C ILE A 242 -1.69 11.42 11.22
N GLY A 243 -2.89 10.92 10.92
CA GLY A 243 -3.65 11.35 9.73
C GLY A 243 -4.67 12.45 10.08
N ALA A 244 -5.30 13.03 9.07
CA ALA A 244 -6.26 14.14 9.22
C ALA A 244 -7.40 13.87 10.23
N ALA A 245 -7.83 12.62 10.39
CA ALA A 245 -8.87 12.27 11.36
C ALA A 245 -8.36 12.33 12.81
N ILE A 246 -7.10 11.94 13.04
CA ILE A 246 -6.45 12.01 14.36
C ILE A 246 -6.10 13.46 14.67
N GLU A 247 -5.55 14.20 13.72
CA GLU A 247 -5.26 15.64 13.83
C GLU A 247 -6.49 16.40 14.33
N LYS A 248 -7.67 16.27 13.68
CA LYS A 248 -8.92 16.91 14.10
C LYS A 248 -9.36 16.54 15.52
N ARG A 249 -9.04 15.35 16.00
CA ARG A 249 -9.35 14.93 17.37
C ARG A 249 -8.35 15.51 18.37
N LEU A 250 -7.08 15.62 18.00
CA LEU A 250 -6.05 16.28 18.82
C LEU A 250 -6.35 17.77 18.96
N GLU A 251 -6.74 18.45 17.86
CA GLU A 251 -7.14 19.86 17.87
C GLU A 251 -8.31 20.14 18.83
N LYS A 252 -9.29 19.21 18.93
CA LYS A 252 -10.38 19.32 19.92
C LYS A 252 -9.91 19.23 21.36
N LEU A 253 -8.74 18.64 21.60
CA LEU A 253 -8.09 18.62 22.93
C LEU A 253 -7.16 19.84 23.15
N GLY A 254 -7.08 20.76 22.18
CA GLY A 254 -6.18 21.91 22.22
C GLY A 254 -4.72 21.56 21.89
N ILE A 255 -4.49 20.44 21.17
CA ILE A 255 -3.16 19.98 20.77
C ILE A 255 -2.98 20.26 19.29
N TYR A 256 -2.09 21.20 18.96
CA TYR A 256 -1.82 21.67 17.58
C TYR A 256 -0.39 21.37 17.12
N THR A 257 0.50 20.96 18.03
CA THR A 257 1.91 20.68 17.76
C THR A 257 2.37 19.38 18.39
N ILE A 258 3.44 18.80 17.85
CA ILE A 258 4.06 17.59 18.44
C ILE A 258 4.61 17.87 19.84
N LYS A 259 5.12 19.09 20.09
CA LYS A 259 5.57 19.51 21.42
C LYS A 259 4.42 19.49 22.43
N GLU A 260 3.25 20.00 22.06
CA GLU A 260 2.07 19.97 22.92
C GLU A 260 1.60 18.53 23.17
N LEU A 261 1.60 17.68 22.14
CA LEU A 261 1.28 16.26 22.29
C LEU A 261 2.24 15.55 23.26
N ALA A 262 3.56 15.80 23.13
CA ALA A 262 4.60 15.24 23.99
C ALA A 262 4.46 15.67 25.46
N ASN A 263 3.91 16.85 25.72
CA ASN A 263 3.72 17.41 27.06
C ASN A 263 2.29 17.25 27.59
N TYR A 264 1.39 16.62 26.82
CA TYR A 264 0.01 16.38 27.24
C TYR A 264 -0.07 15.22 28.24
N SER A 265 -1.21 15.09 28.94
CA SER A 265 -1.43 13.96 29.85
C SER A 265 -1.65 12.65 29.08
N PRO A 266 -0.81 11.61 29.29
CA PRO A 266 -1.02 10.32 28.63
C PRO A 266 -2.32 9.64 29.07
N ASP A 267 -2.82 9.90 30.30
CA ASP A 267 -4.10 9.35 30.77
C ASP A 267 -5.29 9.96 30.03
N LEU A 268 -5.25 11.26 29.73
CA LEU A 268 -6.29 11.91 28.93
C LEU A 268 -6.24 11.44 27.47
N LEU A 269 -5.04 11.26 26.90
CA LEU A 269 -4.90 10.66 25.57
C LEU A 269 -5.41 9.21 25.53
N LYS A 270 -5.17 8.45 26.60
CA LYS A 270 -5.71 7.08 26.73
C LYS A 270 -7.23 7.08 26.77
N LYS A 271 -7.83 8.03 27.47
CA LYS A 271 -9.30 8.18 27.52
C LYS A 271 -9.90 8.47 26.14
N GLU A 272 -9.24 9.33 25.35
CA GLU A 272 -9.72 9.73 24.01
C GLU A 272 -9.42 8.69 22.93
N PHE A 273 -8.20 8.16 22.88
CA PHE A 273 -7.69 7.31 21.80
C PHE A 273 -7.42 5.85 22.20
N GLY A 274 -7.65 5.48 23.46
CA GLY A 274 -7.26 4.16 23.98
C GLY A 274 -5.76 3.97 24.05
N VAL A 275 -5.29 2.74 23.84
CA VAL A 275 -3.86 2.39 23.84
C VAL A 275 -3.08 3.23 22.81
N TYR A 276 -3.71 3.54 21.69
CA TYR A 276 -3.08 4.34 20.63
C TYR A 276 -2.71 5.76 21.09
N GLY A 277 -3.50 6.38 21.97
CA GLY A 277 -3.18 7.69 22.55
C GLY A 277 -1.91 7.67 23.40
N VAL A 278 -1.72 6.60 24.17
CA VAL A 278 -0.49 6.40 24.95
C VAL A 278 0.71 6.21 24.02
N GLN A 279 0.55 5.42 22.98
CA GLN A 279 1.58 5.22 21.97
C GLN A 279 1.97 6.55 21.29
N LEU A 280 0.99 7.36 20.88
CA LEU A 280 1.26 8.68 20.29
C LEU A 280 2.05 9.59 21.23
N TRP A 281 1.78 9.53 22.53
CA TRP A 281 2.54 10.28 23.53
C TRP A 281 4.00 9.83 23.59
N TYR A 282 4.27 8.52 23.66
CA TYR A 282 5.63 7.98 23.64
C TYR A 282 6.33 8.35 22.33
N HIS A 283 5.66 8.19 21.18
CA HIS A 283 6.21 8.54 19.89
C HIS A 283 6.55 10.03 19.79
N ALA A 284 5.69 10.93 20.30
CA ALA A 284 5.98 12.37 20.34
C ALA A 284 7.20 12.71 21.20
N ASN A 285 7.52 11.84 22.15
CA ASN A 285 8.73 11.90 22.96
C ASN A 285 9.90 11.09 22.35
N GLY A 286 9.78 10.62 21.10
CA GLY A 286 10.83 9.90 20.38
C GLY A 286 11.06 8.47 20.87
N VAL A 287 10.16 7.91 21.67
CA VAL A 287 10.27 6.56 22.24
C VAL A 287 9.42 5.60 21.42
N ASP A 288 10.02 4.49 21.01
CA ASP A 288 9.39 3.40 20.30
C ASP A 288 10.09 2.08 20.64
N GLU A 289 9.31 1.09 21.06
CA GLU A 289 9.78 -0.26 21.41
C GLU A 289 9.68 -1.24 20.23
N SER A 290 9.38 -0.75 19.01
CA SER A 290 9.34 -1.58 17.82
C SER A 290 10.70 -2.26 17.58
N ASN A 291 10.66 -3.56 17.30
CA ASN A 291 11.84 -4.35 17.08
C ASN A 291 11.80 -4.92 15.65
N VAL A 292 12.82 -4.59 14.84
CA VAL A 292 12.96 -5.04 13.45
C VAL A 292 13.01 -6.57 13.36
N HIS A 293 13.60 -7.23 14.37
CA HIS A 293 13.74 -8.70 14.41
C HIS A 293 12.45 -9.44 14.75
N VAL A 294 11.39 -8.72 15.19
CA VAL A 294 10.12 -9.33 15.55
C VAL A 294 9.07 -9.04 14.48
N PRO A 295 8.79 -10.01 13.60
CA PRO A 295 7.79 -9.82 12.55
C PRO A 295 6.40 -9.60 13.16
N TYR A 296 5.69 -8.60 12.66
CA TYR A 296 4.32 -8.32 13.08
C TYR A 296 3.40 -9.52 12.77
N LYS A 297 2.80 -10.09 13.80
CA LYS A 297 1.81 -11.15 13.67
C LYS A 297 0.41 -10.60 14.03
N PRO A 298 -0.45 -10.36 13.04
CA PRO A 298 -1.80 -9.86 13.32
C PRO A 298 -2.60 -10.88 14.15
N LYS A 299 -3.35 -10.40 15.16
CA LYS A 299 -4.21 -11.23 16.02
C LYS A 299 -5.35 -11.89 15.24
N SER A 300 -5.83 -11.25 14.19
CA SER A 300 -6.84 -11.80 13.28
C SER A 300 -6.39 -11.60 11.84
N LYS A 301 -6.66 -12.60 11.01
CA LYS A 301 -6.39 -12.54 9.58
C LYS A 301 -7.70 -12.58 8.82
N GLY A 302 -7.74 -11.88 7.70
CA GLY A 302 -8.82 -11.94 6.75
C GLY A 302 -8.31 -11.89 5.32
N LEU A 303 -9.04 -12.47 4.40
CA LEU A 303 -8.78 -12.40 2.97
C LEU A 303 -9.97 -11.75 2.28
N GLY A 304 -9.70 -10.83 1.38
CA GLY A 304 -10.76 -10.18 0.63
C GLY A 304 -10.30 -9.63 -0.70
N ASN A 305 -11.27 -9.36 -1.54
CA ASN A 305 -11.12 -8.60 -2.77
C ASN A 305 -12.13 -7.47 -2.78
N SER A 306 -11.72 -6.33 -3.32
CA SER A 306 -12.58 -5.17 -3.56
C SER A 306 -12.34 -4.67 -4.99
N GLN A 307 -13.40 -4.27 -5.67
CA GLN A 307 -13.30 -3.76 -7.04
C GLN A 307 -14.27 -2.61 -7.27
N VAL A 308 -13.79 -1.54 -7.89
CA VAL A 308 -14.63 -0.56 -8.57
C VAL A 308 -14.94 -1.11 -9.96
N LEU A 309 -16.22 -1.22 -10.29
CA LEU A 309 -16.70 -1.76 -11.57
C LEU A 309 -16.41 -0.77 -12.71
N PRO A 310 -16.20 -1.25 -13.95
CA PRO A 310 -15.89 -0.37 -15.08
C PRO A 310 -17.04 0.55 -15.49
N ARG A 311 -18.26 0.12 -15.22
CA ARG A 311 -19.51 0.85 -15.41
C ARG A 311 -20.43 0.62 -14.22
N ASP A 312 -21.53 1.32 -14.15
CA ASP A 312 -22.59 1.02 -13.21
C ASP A 312 -23.33 -0.26 -13.63
N TYR A 313 -23.51 -1.19 -12.71
CA TYR A 313 -24.21 -2.45 -12.93
C TYR A 313 -25.61 -2.33 -12.34
N VAL A 314 -26.62 -2.44 -13.17
CA VAL A 314 -28.03 -2.27 -12.79
C VAL A 314 -28.76 -3.62 -12.66
N LYS A 315 -28.39 -4.59 -13.51
CA LYS A 315 -29.02 -5.90 -13.49
C LYS A 315 -28.49 -6.74 -12.34
N GLN A 316 -29.37 -7.22 -11.49
CA GLN A 316 -29.02 -8.06 -10.34
C GLN A 316 -28.15 -9.26 -10.72
N GLN A 317 -28.49 -9.93 -11.83
CA GLN A 317 -27.73 -11.10 -12.32
C GLN A 317 -26.27 -10.75 -12.67
N GLU A 318 -25.99 -9.57 -13.24
CA GLU A 318 -24.63 -9.14 -13.53
C GLU A 318 -23.84 -8.88 -12.23
N ILE A 319 -24.49 -8.31 -11.21
CA ILE A 319 -23.87 -8.06 -9.90
C ILE A 319 -23.57 -9.38 -9.19
N GLU A 320 -24.51 -10.32 -9.20
CA GLU A 320 -24.35 -11.65 -8.62
C GLU A 320 -23.24 -12.47 -9.30
N LEU A 321 -23.10 -12.32 -10.62
CA LEU A 321 -21.99 -12.95 -11.35
C LEU A 321 -20.64 -12.45 -10.84
N VAL A 322 -20.47 -11.13 -10.74
CA VAL A 322 -19.19 -10.57 -10.24
C VAL A 322 -18.93 -10.94 -8.78
N LEU A 323 -19.96 -10.95 -7.93
CA LEU A 323 -19.86 -11.43 -6.54
C LEU A 323 -19.39 -12.88 -6.48
N SER A 324 -19.95 -13.75 -7.31
CA SER A 324 -19.59 -15.17 -7.39
C SER A 324 -18.14 -15.37 -7.85
N GLU A 325 -17.69 -14.59 -8.85
CA GLU A 325 -16.30 -14.62 -9.32
C GLU A 325 -15.32 -14.14 -8.25
N MET A 326 -15.68 -13.09 -7.49
CA MET A 326 -14.86 -12.60 -6.40
C MET A 326 -14.80 -13.60 -5.24
N ALA A 327 -15.92 -14.22 -4.91
CA ALA A 327 -16.00 -15.28 -3.90
C ALA A 327 -15.06 -16.46 -4.25
N GLU A 328 -15.05 -16.90 -5.52
CA GLU A 328 -14.15 -17.95 -6.00
C GLU A 328 -12.69 -17.55 -5.85
N GLN A 329 -12.29 -16.35 -6.26
CA GLN A 329 -10.89 -15.90 -6.16
C GLN A 329 -10.41 -15.81 -4.71
N VAL A 330 -11.27 -15.35 -3.79
CA VAL A 330 -10.91 -15.32 -2.36
C VAL A 330 -10.85 -16.73 -1.78
N ALA A 331 -11.72 -17.65 -2.24
CA ALA A 331 -11.69 -19.06 -1.83
C ALA A 331 -10.40 -19.77 -2.27
N ILE A 332 -9.91 -19.55 -3.50
CA ILE A 332 -8.62 -20.05 -3.98
C ILE A 332 -7.48 -19.61 -3.05
N ARG A 333 -7.44 -18.33 -2.69
CA ARG A 333 -6.45 -17.80 -1.76
C ARG A 333 -6.59 -18.35 -0.34
N LEU A 334 -7.81 -18.64 0.11
CA LEU A 334 -8.07 -19.26 1.41
C LEU A 334 -7.51 -20.69 1.46
N ARG A 335 -7.73 -21.48 0.40
CA ARG A 335 -7.18 -22.84 0.27
C ARG A 335 -5.65 -22.84 0.15
N SER A 336 -5.07 -21.88 -0.56
CA SER A 336 -3.59 -21.79 -0.69
C SER A 336 -2.87 -21.59 0.66
N ILE A 337 -3.55 -21.02 1.66
CA ILE A 337 -3.05 -20.91 3.04
C ILE A 337 -3.56 -22.01 3.98
N ARG A 338 -4.20 -23.06 3.44
CA ARG A 338 -4.75 -24.22 4.16
C ARG A 338 -5.67 -23.84 5.32
N LYS A 339 -6.64 -22.97 5.05
CA LYS A 339 -7.62 -22.50 6.03
C LYS A 339 -9.05 -22.66 5.51
N LYS A 340 -10.00 -22.78 6.45
CA LYS A 340 -11.44 -22.62 6.24
C LYS A 340 -11.89 -21.32 6.91
N THR A 341 -12.96 -20.71 6.40
CA THR A 341 -13.55 -19.49 7.00
C THR A 341 -14.84 -19.84 7.72
N THR A 342 -15.11 -19.11 8.82
CA THR A 342 -16.38 -19.17 9.53
C THR A 342 -17.17 -17.87 9.44
N THR A 343 -16.68 -16.89 8.66
CA THR A 343 -17.35 -15.61 8.51
C THR A 343 -17.19 -15.09 7.09
N VAL A 344 -18.32 -14.79 6.46
CA VAL A 344 -18.43 -14.18 5.13
C VAL A 344 -18.96 -12.77 5.26
N SER A 345 -18.33 -11.79 4.56
CA SER A 345 -18.77 -10.42 4.55
C SER A 345 -18.78 -9.87 3.12
N ILE A 346 -19.71 -8.98 2.84
CA ILE A 346 -19.78 -8.20 1.58
C ILE A 346 -19.90 -6.71 1.86
N SER A 347 -19.44 -5.91 0.91
CA SER A 347 -19.71 -4.47 0.86
C SER A 347 -20.12 -4.08 -0.55
N ILE A 348 -21.22 -3.38 -0.68
CA ILE A 348 -21.78 -2.91 -1.95
C ILE A 348 -21.83 -1.40 -1.91
N GLY A 349 -21.17 -0.76 -2.88
CA GLY A 349 -21.23 0.69 -3.07
C GLY A 349 -22.00 1.02 -4.32
N TYR A 350 -22.99 1.90 -4.18
CA TYR A 350 -23.81 2.38 -5.28
C TYR A 350 -23.09 3.44 -6.14
N SER A 351 -23.62 3.70 -7.30
CA SER A 351 -23.23 4.83 -8.15
C SER A 351 -23.43 6.14 -7.40
N ARG A 352 -22.61 7.14 -7.72
CA ARG A 352 -22.75 8.50 -7.17
C ARG A 352 -24.05 9.20 -7.56
N PHE A 353 -24.77 8.63 -8.51
CA PHE A 353 -26.07 9.14 -8.97
C PHE A 353 -27.26 8.47 -8.29
N GLU A 354 -26.99 7.47 -7.44
CA GLU A 354 -28.02 6.79 -6.65
C GLU A 354 -28.20 7.49 -5.30
N GLU A 355 -29.45 7.63 -4.85
CA GLU A 355 -29.78 8.13 -3.53
C GLU A 355 -29.52 7.08 -2.43
N SER A 356 -29.45 5.81 -2.83
CA SER A 356 -29.25 4.69 -1.92
C SER A 356 -27.86 4.73 -1.28
N THR A 357 -27.83 4.55 0.04
CA THR A 357 -26.58 4.46 0.79
C THR A 357 -25.92 3.08 0.62
N SER A 358 -24.60 3.07 0.46
CA SER A 358 -23.80 1.83 0.44
C SER A 358 -24.10 0.97 1.64
N PHE A 359 -24.14 -0.35 1.46
CA PHE A 359 -24.39 -1.29 2.56
C PHE A 359 -23.26 -2.31 2.74
N ARG A 360 -23.19 -2.81 3.95
CA ARG A 360 -22.33 -3.94 4.33
C ARG A 360 -23.18 -5.04 4.94
N GLY A 361 -22.77 -6.28 4.72
CA GLY A 361 -23.39 -7.46 5.31
C GLY A 361 -22.32 -8.43 5.79
N GLN A 362 -22.62 -9.12 6.87
CA GLN A 362 -21.78 -10.16 7.44
C GLN A 362 -22.64 -11.28 7.98
N MET A 363 -22.18 -12.52 7.85
CA MET A 363 -22.83 -13.69 8.48
C MET A 363 -21.76 -14.69 8.94
N LYS A 364 -22.06 -15.36 10.04
CA LYS A 364 -21.33 -16.55 10.48
C LYS A 364 -21.84 -17.77 9.71
N ILE A 365 -20.94 -18.66 9.38
CA ILE A 365 -21.20 -19.87 8.61
C ILE A 365 -20.44 -21.06 9.23
N GLU A 366 -20.80 -22.27 8.86
CA GLU A 366 -20.00 -23.45 9.16
C GLU A 366 -18.63 -23.37 8.46
N PRO A 367 -17.58 -23.93 9.07
CA PRO A 367 -16.23 -23.86 8.53
C PRO A 367 -16.13 -24.46 7.12
N THR A 368 -15.90 -23.65 6.12
CA THR A 368 -15.76 -24.10 4.72
C THR A 368 -14.72 -23.30 3.95
N ASN A 369 -14.12 -23.92 2.92
CA ASN A 369 -13.33 -23.30 1.87
C ASN A 369 -13.84 -23.72 0.46
N GLN A 370 -14.98 -24.39 0.40
CA GLN A 370 -15.60 -24.82 -0.83
C GLN A 370 -16.17 -23.62 -1.60
N THR A 371 -15.76 -23.50 -2.86
CA THR A 371 -16.13 -22.36 -3.70
C THR A 371 -17.65 -22.21 -3.84
N GLU A 372 -18.36 -23.30 -4.09
CA GLU A 372 -19.81 -23.28 -4.32
C GLU A 372 -20.60 -22.84 -3.08
N GLU A 373 -20.21 -23.33 -1.89
CA GLU A 373 -20.83 -22.95 -0.64
C GLU A 373 -20.62 -21.48 -0.32
N LEU A 374 -19.37 -21.02 -0.46
CA LEU A 374 -19.03 -19.61 -0.24
C LEU A 374 -19.77 -18.68 -1.22
N GLN A 375 -19.94 -19.09 -2.48
CA GLN A 375 -20.75 -18.36 -3.45
C GLN A 375 -22.22 -18.30 -3.01
N LYS A 376 -22.82 -19.38 -2.55
CA LYS A 376 -24.20 -19.41 -2.03
C LYS A 376 -24.36 -18.44 -0.86
N TYR A 377 -23.44 -18.43 0.12
CA TYR A 377 -23.51 -17.52 1.25
C TYR A 377 -23.37 -16.05 0.83
N VAL A 378 -22.41 -15.73 -0.05
CA VAL A 378 -22.20 -14.39 -0.58
C VAL A 378 -23.47 -13.87 -1.29
N ILE A 379 -24.07 -14.67 -2.16
CA ILE A 379 -25.28 -14.33 -2.91
C ILE A 379 -26.49 -14.19 -1.97
N SER A 380 -26.66 -15.13 -1.03
CA SER A 380 -27.73 -15.04 -0.03
C SER A 380 -27.64 -13.74 0.77
N LEU A 381 -26.44 -13.37 1.21
CA LEU A 381 -26.18 -12.15 1.97
C LEU A 381 -26.47 -10.87 1.13
N PHE A 382 -26.12 -10.90 -0.14
CA PHE A 382 -26.43 -9.84 -1.09
C PHE A 382 -27.93 -9.67 -1.27
N ARG A 383 -28.66 -10.77 -1.60
CA ARG A 383 -30.10 -10.75 -1.85
C ARG A 383 -30.93 -10.28 -0.65
N LYS A 384 -30.45 -10.54 0.57
CA LYS A 384 -31.13 -10.06 1.80
C LYS A 384 -31.12 -8.55 1.96
N LYS A 385 -30.18 -7.84 1.32
CA LYS A 385 -29.96 -6.41 1.55
C LYS A 385 -30.10 -5.54 0.30
N TYR A 386 -30.03 -6.15 -0.88
CA TYR A 386 -30.12 -5.42 -2.14
C TYR A 386 -31.56 -5.21 -2.55
N ASN A 387 -31.96 -3.95 -2.68
CA ASN A 387 -33.31 -3.53 -3.05
C ASN A 387 -33.35 -2.79 -4.41
N GLY A 388 -32.38 -3.10 -5.29
CA GLY A 388 -32.25 -2.41 -6.56
C GLY A 388 -31.20 -1.29 -6.53
N GLY A 389 -31.04 -0.60 -7.65
CA GLY A 389 -30.08 0.50 -7.83
C GLY A 389 -28.81 0.09 -8.54
N ALA A 390 -28.11 1.10 -9.08
CA ALA A 390 -26.89 0.94 -9.86
C ALA A 390 -25.66 0.76 -8.96
N VAL A 391 -25.02 -0.40 -9.03
CA VAL A 391 -23.84 -0.76 -8.22
C VAL A 391 -22.56 -0.35 -8.92
N ARG A 392 -21.67 0.33 -8.20
CA ARG A 392 -20.37 0.81 -8.67
C ARG A 392 -19.18 0.12 -8.05
N SER A 393 -19.29 -0.39 -6.83
CA SER A 393 -18.21 -1.11 -6.17
C SER A 393 -18.71 -2.32 -5.41
N ILE A 394 -17.90 -3.37 -5.40
CA ILE A 394 -18.20 -4.65 -4.79
C ILE A 394 -16.98 -5.11 -3.99
N SER A 395 -17.22 -5.65 -2.79
CA SER A 395 -16.18 -6.31 -2.00
C SER A 395 -16.70 -7.61 -1.41
N VAL A 396 -15.84 -8.63 -1.40
CA VAL A 396 -16.05 -9.91 -0.72
C VAL A 396 -14.89 -10.14 0.24
N PHE A 397 -15.19 -10.55 1.46
CA PHE A 397 -14.21 -10.70 2.51
C PHE A 397 -14.53 -11.92 3.39
N TYR A 398 -13.51 -12.74 3.68
CA TYR A 398 -13.56 -13.90 4.57
C TYR A 398 -12.68 -13.66 5.78
N SER A 399 -13.14 -14.08 6.95
CA SER A 399 -12.43 -13.90 8.23
C SER A 399 -12.74 -15.04 9.20
N SER A 400 -12.16 -14.96 10.40
CA SER A 400 -12.33 -15.99 11.44
C SER A 400 -11.91 -17.35 10.93
N PHE A 401 -10.62 -17.45 10.57
CA PHE A 401 -10.08 -18.69 9.96
C PHE A 401 -9.84 -19.78 10.99
N VAL A 402 -10.14 -21.00 10.58
CA VAL A 402 -9.79 -22.25 11.27
C VAL A 402 -8.92 -23.11 10.37
N ASP A 403 -8.27 -24.11 10.93
CA ASP A 403 -7.42 -25.03 10.17
C ASP A 403 -8.25 -25.89 9.21
N GLU A 404 -7.67 -26.23 8.05
CA GLU A 404 -8.31 -27.02 7.00
C GLU A 404 -8.77 -28.41 7.47
N ASN A 405 -8.05 -28.99 8.43
CA ASN A 405 -8.34 -30.32 8.98
C ASN A 405 -9.63 -30.38 9.79
N ILE A 406 -10.22 -29.23 10.14
CA ILE A 406 -11.49 -29.18 10.85
C ILE A 406 -12.61 -29.35 9.82
N THR A 407 -13.24 -30.53 9.79
CA THR A 407 -14.43 -30.81 8.99
C THR A 407 -15.59 -31.13 9.94
N MET A 408 -16.60 -30.29 9.93
CA MET A 408 -17.86 -30.59 10.62
C MET A 408 -18.76 -31.32 9.63
N LEU A 409 -19.13 -32.55 9.95
CA LEU A 409 -20.07 -33.34 9.18
C LEU A 409 -21.44 -33.26 9.86
N SER A 410 -22.47 -33.02 9.10
CA SER A 410 -23.86 -33.23 9.51
C SER A 410 -24.18 -34.71 9.38
N LEU A 411 -25.14 -35.21 10.19
CA LEU A 411 -25.68 -36.57 10.05
C LEU A 411 -26.34 -36.85 8.68
N PHE A 412 -26.62 -35.78 7.92
CA PHE A 412 -27.24 -35.84 6.59
C PHE A 412 -26.24 -35.67 5.45
N ASP A 413 -24.96 -35.44 5.76
CA ASP A 413 -23.92 -35.29 4.76
C ASP A 413 -23.42 -36.64 4.28
N ASP A 414 -23.22 -36.77 2.96
CA ASP A 414 -22.52 -37.92 2.37
C ASP A 414 -21.00 -37.62 2.35
N PRO A 415 -20.21 -38.32 3.18
CA PRO A 415 -18.76 -38.09 3.24
C PRO A 415 -18.05 -38.34 1.91
N GLU A 416 -18.55 -39.31 1.08
CA GLU A 416 -17.92 -39.60 -0.22
C GLU A 416 -18.14 -38.45 -1.20
N GLU A 417 -19.32 -37.85 -1.21
CA GLU A 417 -19.63 -36.70 -2.05
C GLU A 417 -18.79 -35.48 -1.66
N ILE A 418 -18.63 -35.25 -0.35
CA ILE A 418 -17.78 -34.17 0.17
C ILE A 418 -16.32 -34.36 -0.28
N LEU A 419 -15.76 -35.54 -0.09
CA LEU A 419 -14.40 -35.88 -0.52
C LEU A 419 -14.21 -35.74 -2.04
N LYS A 420 -15.22 -36.13 -2.82
CA LYS A 420 -15.20 -35.99 -4.28
C LYS A 420 -15.16 -34.51 -4.68
N LYS A 421 -15.93 -33.62 -4.04
CA LYS A 421 -15.93 -32.19 -4.27
C LYS A 421 -14.59 -31.56 -3.87
N GLU A 422 -14.01 -31.97 -2.75
CA GLU A 422 -12.69 -31.47 -2.31
C GLU A 422 -11.58 -31.87 -3.30
N ARG A 423 -11.57 -33.13 -3.76
CA ARG A 423 -10.61 -33.62 -4.77
C ARG A 423 -10.75 -32.86 -6.09
N LEU A 424 -11.98 -32.67 -6.56
CA LEU A 424 -12.23 -31.88 -7.77
C LEU A 424 -11.72 -30.44 -7.63
N GLN A 425 -12.01 -29.78 -6.52
CA GLN A 425 -11.58 -28.42 -6.27
C GLN A 425 -10.05 -28.31 -6.20
N THR A 426 -9.39 -29.27 -5.55
CA THR A 426 -7.94 -29.36 -5.48
C THR A 426 -7.32 -29.53 -6.86
N ALA A 427 -7.90 -30.39 -7.71
CA ALA A 427 -7.43 -30.59 -9.08
C ALA A 427 -7.58 -29.32 -9.93
N ILE A 428 -8.71 -28.59 -9.81
CA ILE A 428 -8.93 -27.31 -10.49
C ILE A 428 -7.89 -26.28 -10.07
N ASP A 429 -7.64 -26.17 -8.76
CA ASP A 429 -6.66 -25.21 -8.22
C ASP A 429 -5.23 -25.55 -8.67
N ALA A 430 -4.87 -26.84 -8.72
CA ALA A 430 -3.58 -27.31 -9.21
C ALA A 430 -3.36 -26.95 -10.70
N ILE A 431 -4.36 -27.22 -11.55
CA ILE A 431 -4.32 -26.87 -12.98
C ILE A 431 -4.15 -25.35 -13.14
N ARG A 432 -4.94 -24.56 -12.41
CA ARG A 432 -4.86 -23.09 -12.49
C ARG A 432 -3.54 -22.54 -11.95
N SER A 433 -2.96 -23.17 -10.93
CA SER A 433 -1.65 -22.77 -10.40
C SER A 433 -0.53 -23.06 -11.38
N GLN A 434 -0.59 -24.17 -12.11
CA GLN A 434 0.45 -24.60 -13.05
C GLN A 434 0.37 -23.88 -14.39
N PHE A 435 -0.83 -23.68 -14.92
CA PHE A 435 -1.06 -23.20 -16.31
C PHE A 435 -1.72 -21.83 -16.38
N GLY A 436 -1.98 -21.21 -15.22
CA GLY A 436 -2.64 -19.90 -15.13
C GLY A 436 -4.15 -19.99 -14.93
N PHE A 437 -4.71 -18.96 -14.30
CA PHE A 437 -6.12 -18.89 -13.91
C PHE A 437 -7.09 -19.06 -15.09
N THR A 438 -6.71 -18.57 -16.27
CA THR A 438 -7.55 -18.57 -17.48
C THR A 438 -7.62 -19.91 -18.21
N THR A 439 -6.80 -20.89 -17.82
CA THR A 439 -6.75 -22.21 -18.48
C THR A 439 -8.04 -23.00 -18.29
N LEU A 440 -8.67 -22.87 -17.11
CA LEU A 440 -9.92 -23.54 -16.79
C LEU A 440 -10.94 -22.52 -16.30
N GLN A 441 -11.96 -22.21 -17.10
CA GLN A 441 -12.95 -21.18 -16.80
C GLN A 441 -14.38 -21.66 -16.94
N LYS A 442 -15.30 -21.05 -16.21
CA LYS A 442 -16.73 -21.23 -16.37
C LYS A 442 -17.21 -20.44 -17.61
N ALA A 443 -18.16 -20.98 -18.36
CA ALA A 443 -18.68 -20.34 -19.57
C ALA A 443 -19.22 -18.91 -19.34
N ASN A 444 -19.77 -18.62 -18.15
CA ASN A 444 -20.26 -17.29 -17.79
C ASN A 444 -19.15 -16.24 -17.64
N SER A 445 -17.87 -16.64 -17.51
CA SER A 445 -16.74 -15.74 -17.49
C SER A 445 -16.48 -15.06 -18.84
N LEU A 446 -17.09 -15.55 -19.90
CA LEU A 446 -17.03 -14.99 -21.28
C LEU A 446 -18.09 -13.92 -21.52
N THR A 447 -19.01 -13.68 -20.62
CA THR A 447 -20.06 -12.66 -20.77
C THR A 447 -19.50 -11.25 -20.54
N SER A 448 -20.15 -10.24 -21.12
CA SER A 448 -19.75 -8.83 -20.99
C SER A 448 -19.81 -8.29 -19.57
N ALA A 449 -20.59 -8.94 -18.69
CA ALA A 449 -20.71 -8.57 -17.29
C ALA A 449 -19.56 -9.15 -16.44
N SER A 450 -18.93 -10.24 -16.90
CA SER A 450 -17.84 -10.89 -16.17
C SER A 450 -16.63 -9.98 -16.00
N ARG A 451 -15.96 -10.13 -14.86
CA ARG A 451 -14.69 -9.46 -14.54
C ARG A 451 -13.55 -10.45 -14.30
N SER A 452 -13.80 -11.73 -14.41
CA SER A 452 -12.88 -12.81 -14.07
C SER A 452 -11.58 -12.73 -14.88
N ILE A 453 -11.67 -12.70 -16.20
CA ILE A 453 -10.51 -12.61 -17.11
C ILE A 453 -9.77 -11.28 -16.94
N ALA A 454 -10.50 -10.16 -16.84
CA ALA A 454 -9.87 -8.87 -16.65
C ALA A 454 -9.12 -8.79 -15.30
N ARG A 455 -9.68 -9.40 -14.25
CA ARG A 455 -9.05 -9.45 -12.93
C ARG A 455 -7.83 -10.36 -12.84
N SER A 456 -7.78 -11.44 -13.60
CA SER A 456 -6.62 -12.35 -13.62
C SER A 456 -5.34 -11.68 -14.12
N LYS A 457 -5.48 -10.56 -14.83
CA LYS A 457 -4.38 -9.74 -15.34
C LYS A 457 -3.94 -8.63 -14.37
N LEU A 458 -4.50 -8.58 -13.17
CA LEU A 458 -4.21 -7.54 -12.17
C LEU A 458 -3.44 -8.09 -10.97
N VAL A 459 -2.47 -7.33 -10.50
CA VAL A 459 -1.80 -7.51 -9.22
C VAL A 459 -2.08 -6.29 -8.35
N GLY A 460 -2.61 -6.51 -7.14
CA GLY A 460 -3.00 -5.41 -6.24
C GLY A 460 -4.07 -4.46 -6.83
N GLY A 461 -4.86 -4.92 -7.82
CA GLY A 461 -5.86 -4.11 -8.50
C GLY A 461 -5.35 -3.30 -9.69
N HIS A 462 -4.06 -3.40 -10.03
CA HIS A 462 -3.41 -2.72 -11.15
C HIS A 462 -2.83 -3.72 -12.14
N SER A 463 -2.55 -3.28 -13.39
CA SER A 463 -1.99 -4.16 -14.42
C SER A 463 -0.69 -4.81 -13.94
N ALA A 464 -0.63 -6.14 -14.09
CA ALA A 464 0.57 -6.91 -13.77
C ALA A 464 1.74 -6.56 -14.70
N GLY A 465 1.44 -6.15 -15.92
CA GLY A 465 2.40 -5.92 -17.00
C GLY A 465 2.26 -6.97 -18.10
N GLY A 466 2.63 -6.62 -19.29
CA GLY A 466 2.47 -7.44 -20.50
C GLY A 466 1.59 -6.79 -21.53
N LEU A 467 1.70 -7.25 -22.79
CA LEU A 467 0.97 -6.69 -23.94
C LEU A 467 -0.56 -6.79 -23.82
N ASP A 468 -1.05 -7.72 -23.00
CA ASP A 468 -2.48 -7.99 -22.83
C ASP A 468 -3.18 -7.13 -21.76
N GLY A 469 -2.42 -6.38 -20.96
CA GLY A 469 -2.99 -5.47 -19.95
C GLY A 469 -3.57 -4.17 -20.51
N LEU A 470 -3.41 -3.94 -21.81
CA LEU A 470 -3.75 -2.70 -22.53
C LEU A 470 -4.93 -2.84 -23.49
N LYS A 471 -5.59 -4.00 -23.56
CA LYS A 471 -6.78 -4.18 -24.40
C LYS A 471 -8.07 -4.25 -23.59
#